data_e49614a9289df39debc92bddd9d07a19
#
_entry.id   e49614a9289df39debc92bddd9d07a19
#
_cell.length_a   1.000
_cell.length_b   1.000
_cell.length_c   1.000
_cell.angle_alpha   90.00
_cell.angle_beta   90.00
_cell.angle_gamma   90.00
#
_symmetry.space_group_name_H-M   'P 1'
#
loop_
_entity.id
_entity.type
_entity.pdbx_description
1 polymer ?
#
loop_
_entity_poly.entity_id
_entity_poly.type
_entity_poly.pdbx_seq_one_letter_code
_entity_poly.pdbx_strand_id
1 'polypeptide(L)'
;MFHKVGAVRHAVHAEHVGYDGIYAAGIEEGGHPLSDDVTTMVLTTKIAQTVKIPVIAVGGIANGKTMAAALMLGAEGVMMASRFIATKECEVHDNIKQELVKRQEYETTLIMKSLHLQGRALKNEVVNKILEIEQRGGGFEELFPLISGERMSKAWEQGDVDAAPLMVGQSIGLIDDIPTCAELLEKMNKEAEEQIKKVAGNIK
;
A
#
# COMPACT_ATOMS: atom_id res chain seq x y z
N MET A 1 18.76 -3.97 9.33
CA MET A 1 17.32 -4.23 9.63
C MET A 1 16.49 -3.00 9.29
N PHE A 2 15.36 -3.14 8.57
CA PHE A 2 14.48 -2.01 8.20
C PHE A 2 13.24 -1.98 9.09
N HIS A 3 12.74 -0.77 9.40
CA HIS A 3 11.54 -0.58 10.22
C HIS A 3 10.46 0.18 9.46
N LYS A 4 9.21 -0.35 9.50
CA LYS A 4 8.04 0.30 8.89
C LYS A 4 7.49 1.36 9.84
N VAL A 5 7.34 2.59 9.35
CA VAL A 5 6.81 3.72 10.10
C VAL A 5 5.79 4.52 9.30
N GLY A 6 4.81 5.11 9.97
CA GLY A 6 3.84 6.03 9.38
C GLY A 6 3.90 7.44 10.02
N ALA A 7 4.93 7.72 10.83
CA ALA A 7 5.15 9.03 11.44
C ALA A 7 6.64 9.35 11.57
N VAL A 8 7.00 10.63 11.44
CA VAL A 8 8.38 11.12 11.52
C VAL A 8 9.02 10.79 12.88
N ARG A 9 8.27 10.94 13.98
CA ARG A 9 8.75 10.60 15.33
C ARG A 9 9.21 9.15 15.46
N HIS A 10 8.54 8.22 14.75
CA HIS A 10 8.93 6.80 14.74
C HIS A 10 10.19 6.55 13.91
N ALA A 11 10.38 7.30 12.80
CA ALA A 11 11.59 7.22 12.00
C ALA A 11 12.83 7.70 12.79
N VAL A 12 12.72 8.82 13.50
CA VAL A 12 13.77 9.33 14.37
C VAL A 12 14.12 8.32 15.47
N HIS A 13 13.11 7.72 16.10
CA HIS A 13 13.35 6.68 17.11
C HIS A 13 14.04 5.45 16.52
N ALA A 14 13.60 4.98 15.35
CA ALA A 14 14.20 3.83 14.68
C ALA A 14 15.68 4.07 14.34
N GLU A 15 16.03 5.23 13.81
CA GLU A 15 17.43 5.63 13.58
C GLU A 15 18.23 5.62 14.89
N HIS A 16 17.66 6.21 15.96
CA HIS A 16 18.33 6.29 17.26
C HIS A 16 18.64 4.90 17.85
N VAL A 17 17.76 3.92 17.68
CA VAL A 17 17.96 2.55 18.19
C VAL A 17 18.75 1.65 17.23
N GLY A 18 19.22 2.18 16.09
CA GLY A 18 20.18 1.51 15.21
C GLY A 18 19.55 0.67 14.08
N TYR A 19 18.39 1.03 13.57
CA TYR A 19 17.87 0.44 12.32
C TYR A 19 18.69 0.93 11.10
N ASP A 20 18.85 0.05 10.10
CA ASP A 20 19.63 0.31 8.89
C ASP A 20 18.83 1.09 7.84
N GLY A 21 17.52 1.23 7.98
CA GLY A 21 16.65 1.95 7.06
C GLY A 21 15.18 1.96 7.47
N ILE A 22 14.39 2.76 6.76
CA ILE A 22 12.99 3.06 7.06
C ILE A 22 12.11 2.68 5.85
N TYR A 23 10.99 1.99 6.11
CA TYR A 23 9.84 1.95 5.22
C TYR A 23 8.87 3.07 5.63
N ALA A 24 8.84 4.16 4.87
CA ALA A 24 7.94 5.30 5.08
C ALA A 24 6.57 4.98 4.46
N ALA A 25 5.64 4.52 5.28
CA ALA A 25 4.36 3.99 4.86
C ALA A 25 3.24 5.03 5.02
N GLY A 26 2.83 5.63 3.90
CA GLY A 26 1.73 6.60 3.86
C GLY A 26 0.36 5.95 3.95
N ILE A 27 -0.67 6.77 4.20
CA ILE A 27 -2.07 6.32 4.38
C ILE A 27 -2.62 5.59 3.14
N GLU A 28 -2.02 5.77 1.96
CA GLU A 28 -2.42 5.11 0.71
C GLU A 28 -2.10 3.62 0.67
N GLU A 29 -1.25 3.11 1.58
CA GLU A 29 -0.89 1.69 1.59
C GLU A 29 -2.08 0.78 1.89
N GLY A 30 -2.02 -0.46 1.39
CA GLY A 30 -2.91 -1.54 1.81
C GLY A 30 -2.43 -2.17 3.13
N GLY A 31 -3.32 -2.83 3.84
CA GLY A 31 -3.00 -3.36 5.15
C GLY A 31 -3.14 -2.32 6.25
N HIS A 32 -2.21 -2.24 7.18
CA HIS A 32 -2.33 -1.45 8.40
C HIS A 32 -1.50 -0.14 8.36
N PRO A 33 -2.01 0.94 7.75
CA PRO A 33 -1.40 2.26 7.89
C PRO A 33 -1.59 2.79 9.31
N LEU A 34 -0.69 3.71 9.73
CA LEU A 34 -0.86 4.38 11.01
C LEU A 34 -2.02 5.40 10.98
N SER A 35 -2.54 5.72 12.17
CA SER A 35 -3.71 6.58 12.36
C SER A 35 -3.47 8.07 12.11
N ASP A 36 -2.22 8.49 11.88
CA ASP A 36 -1.87 9.91 11.63
C ASP A 36 -2.35 10.43 10.26
N ASP A 37 -2.90 9.56 9.40
CA ASP A 37 -3.48 9.88 8.08
C ASP A 37 -2.55 10.66 7.12
N VAL A 38 -1.22 10.51 7.28
CA VAL A 38 -0.25 11.23 6.46
C VAL A 38 -0.05 10.53 5.12
N THR A 39 -0.14 11.28 4.03
CA THR A 39 0.08 10.76 2.66
C THR A 39 1.54 10.41 2.42
N THR A 40 1.79 9.50 1.49
CA THR A 40 3.15 9.06 1.09
C THR A 40 4.02 10.24 0.65
N MET A 41 3.45 11.20 -0.10
CA MET A 41 4.16 12.39 -0.55
C MET A 41 4.72 13.21 0.62
N VAL A 42 3.89 13.54 1.59
CA VAL A 42 4.29 14.38 2.74
C VAL A 42 5.21 13.60 3.68
N LEU A 43 4.85 12.35 3.99
CA LEU A 43 5.59 11.51 4.92
C LEU A 43 7.01 11.22 4.44
N THR A 44 7.14 10.74 3.19
CA THR A 44 8.45 10.40 2.58
C THR A 44 9.37 11.61 2.58
N THR A 45 8.88 12.77 2.09
CA THR A 45 9.65 14.00 2.05
C THR A 45 10.14 14.40 3.44
N LYS A 46 9.24 14.38 4.43
CA LYS A 46 9.60 14.83 5.78
C LYS A 46 10.56 13.86 6.48
N ILE A 47 10.38 12.54 6.30
CA ILE A 47 11.31 11.55 6.87
C ILE A 47 12.69 11.69 6.21
N ALA A 48 12.78 11.74 4.87
CA ALA A 48 14.04 11.87 4.14
C ALA A 48 14.84 13.13 4.51
N GLN A 49 14.16 14.21 4.90
CA GLN A 49 14.79 15.43 5.41
C GLN A 49 15.22 15.33 6.88
N THR A 50 14.78 14.32 7.62
CA THR A 50 14.94 14.26 9.09
C THR A 50 15.94 13.20 9.51
N VAL A 51 15.94 12.03 8.88
CA VAL A 51 16.86 10.92 9.20
C VAL A 51 18.00 10.84 8.19
N LYS A 52 19.08 10.15 8.55
CA LYS A 52 20.27 9.94 7.69
C LYS A 52 20.33 8.53 7.11
N ILE A 53 19.52 7.61 7.64
CA ILE A 53 19.45 6.22 7.15
C ILE A 53 18.51 6.15 5.94
N PRO A 54 18.70 5.17 5.02
CA PRO A 54 17.90 5.02 3.81
C PRO A 54 16.40 5.00 4.05
N VAL A 55 15.65 5.69 3.19
CA VAL A 55 14.19 5.77 3.24
C VAL A 55 13.59 5.11 2.01
N ILE A 56 12.73 4.13 2.22
CA ILE A 56 11.97 3.42 1.18
C ILE A 56 10.52 3.87 1.25
N ALA A 57 9.99 4.45 0.17
CA ALA A 57 8.59 4.91 0.13
C ALA A 57 7.62 3.74 -0.04
N VAL A 58 6.51 3.76 0.70
CA VAL A 58 5.46 2.73 0.68
C VAL A 58 4.07 3.36 0.60
N GLY A 59 3.23 2.82 -0.28
CA GLY A 59 1.86 3.30 -0.50
C GLY A 59 1.73 4.25 -1.70
N GLY A 60 0.65 4.13 -2.46
CA GLY A 60 0.39 4.96 -3.63
C GLY A 60 1.28 4.69 -4.87
N ILE A 61 2.13 3.67 -4.84
CA ILE A 61 3.13 3.39 -5.88
C ILE A 61 2.74 2.12 -6.66
N ALA A 62 2.66 2.20 -8.00
CA ALA A 62 2.33 1.07 -8.86
C ALA A 62 2.95 1.11 -10.26
N ASN A 63 3.59 2.20 -10.66
CA ASN A 63 4.22 2.35 -11.98
C ASN A 63 5.49 3.21 -11.90
N GLY A 64 6.20 3.34 -13.01
CA GLY A 64 7.45 4.09 -13.06
C GLY A 64 7.29 5.58 -12.77
N LYS A 65 6.15 6.19 -13.07
CA LYS A 65 5.90 7.61 -12.75
C LYS A 65 5.79 7.85 -11.25
N THR A 66 5.05 6.98 -10.54
CA THR A 66 4.94 7.07 -9.07
C THR A 66 6.24 6.68 -8.38
N MET A 67 7.03 5.75 -8.96
CA MET A 67 8.38 5.45 -8.50
C MET A 67 9.31 6.66 -8.67
N ALA A 68 9.34 7.29 -9.84
CA ALA A 68 10.14 8.50 -10.08
C ALA A 68 9.78 9.62 -9.10
N ALA A 69 8.48 9.84 -8.85
CA ALA A 69 8.02 10.83 -7.87
C ALA A 69 8.55 10.53 -6.47
N ALA A 70 8.48 9.27 -6.01
CA ALA A 70 8.99 8.88 -4.70
C ALA A 70 10.51 9.13 -4.56
N LEU A 71 11.28 8.81 -5.60
CA LEU A 71 12.73 9.09 -5.64
C LEU A 71 13.02 10.59 -5.58
N MET A 72 12.25 11.41 -6.30
CA MET A 72 12.37 12.88 -6.25
C MET A 72 11.99 13.48 -4.89
N LEU A 73 11.17 12.81 -4.10
CA LEU A 73 10.83 13.19 -2.73
C LEU A 73 11.94 12.84 -1.72
N GLY A 74 13.01 12.19 -2.17
CA GLY A 74 14.16 11.80 -1.34
C GLY A 74 14.14 10.35 -0.87
N ALA A 75 13.26 9.50 -1.39
CA ALA A 75 13.36 8.07 -1.16
C ALA A 75 14.52 7.46 -1.96
N GLU A 76 15.20 6.46 -1.40
CA GLU A 76 16.26 5.69 -2.07
C GLU A 76 15.69 4.44 -2.78
N GLY A 77 14.42 4.15 -2.58
CA GLY A 77 13.72 3.05 -3.22
C GLY A 77 12.22 3.07 -2.92
N VAL A 78 11.51 2.10 -3.45
CA VAL A 78 10.07 1.93 -3.25
C VAL A 78 9.73 0.50 -2.86
N MET A 79 8.69 0.33 -2.05
CA MET A 79 8.10 -0.97 -1.73
C MET A 79 6.65 -0.99 -2.19
N MET A 80 6.27 -2.04 -2.91
CA MET A 80 4.93 -2.24 -3.45
C MET A 80 4.38 -3.61 -3.04
N ALA A 81 3.11 -3.68 -2.64
CA ALA A 81 2.41 -4.93 -2.40
C ALA A 81 1.29 -5.13 -3.42
N SER A 82 0.29 -4.25 -3.47
CA SER A 82 -0.88 -4.39 -4.36
C SER A 82 -0.50 -4.56 -5.82
N ARG A 83 0.55 -3.88 -6.30
CA ARG A 83 1.05 -4.02 -7.69
C ARG A 83 1.58 -5.44 -7.96
N PHE A 84 2.32 -6.03 -7.01
CA PHE A 84 2.85 -7.39 -7.18
C PHE A 84 1.80 -8.49 -7.00
N ILE A 85 0.69 -8.22 -6.28
CA ILE A 85 -0.47 -9.14 -6.26
C ILE A 85 -1.00 -9.35 -7.69
N ALA A 86 -1.05 -8.29 -8.50
CA ALA A 86 -1.45 -8.35 -9.91
C ALA A 86 -0.26 -8.71 -10.83
N THR A 87 0.45 -9.79 -10.54
CA THR A 87 1.49 -10.38 -11.40
C THR A 87 1.21 -11.86 -11.66
N LYS A 88 1.81 -12.41 -12.71
CA LYS A 88 1.64 -13.83 -13.08
C LYS A 88 2.18 -14.76 -12.00
N GLU A 89 3.28 -14.39 -11.33
CA GLU A 89 3.97 -15.20 -10.33
C GLU A 89 3.30 -15.17 -8.95
N CYS A 90 2.41 -14.21 -8.67
CA CYS A 90 1.67 -14.21 -7.41
C CYS A 90 0.70 -15.38 -7.37
N GLU A 91 0.75 -16.20 -6.32
CA GLU A 91 -0.01 -17.45 -6.19
C GLU A 91 -1.48 -17.26 -5.83
N VAL A 92 -1.95 -16.02 -5.63
CA VAL A 92 -3.36 -15.75 -5.37
C VAL A 92 -4.23 -16.13 -6.58
N HIS A 93 -5.47 -16.47 -6.33
CA HIS A 93 -6.42 -16.85 -7.38
C HIS A 93 -6.56 -15.74 -8.44
N ASP A 94 -6.69 -16.12 -9.71
CA ASP A 94 -6.75 -15.17 -10.82
C ASP A 94 -7.94 -14.19 -10.73
N ASN A 95 -9.07 -14.61 -10.15
CA ASN A 95 -10.20 -13.70 -9.90
C ASN A 95 -9.79 -12.47 -9.07
N ILE A 96 -8.93 -12.65 -8.05
CA ILE A 96 -8.44 -11.55 -7.24
C ILE A 96 -7.61 -10.59 -8.11
N LYS A 97 -6.70 -11.11 -8.94
CA LYS A 97 -5.87 -10.29 -9.84
C LYS A 97 -6.71 -9.51 -10.83
N GLN A 98 -7.71 -10.19 -11.46
CA GLN A 98 -8.63 -9.56 -12.40
C GLN A 98 -9.50 -8.50 -11.74
N GLU A 99 -9.88 -8.72 -10.48
CA GLU A 99 -10.65 -7.73 -9.73
C GLU A 99 -9.81 -6.48 -9.45
N LEU A 100 -8.54 -6.62 -9.08
CA LEU A 100 -7.65 -5.45 -8.85
C LEU A 100 -7.49 -4.59 -10.10
N VAL A 101 -7.38 -5.19 -11.29
CA VAL A 101 -7.25 -4.48 -12.57
C VAL A 101 -8.50 -3.67 -12.94
N LYS A 102 -9.68 -4.06 -12.44
CA LYS A 102 -10.96 -3.37 -12.74
C LYS A 102 -11.24 -2.20 -11.80
N ARG A 103 -10.59 -2.16 -10.61
CA ARG A 103 -10.91 -1.23 -9.55
C ARG A 103 -10.23 0.14 -9.71
N GLN A 104 -10.88 1.15 -9.13
CA GLN A 104 -10.40 2.52 -9.15
C GLN A 104 -9.78 2.91 -7.80
N GLU A 105 -8.99 3.99 -7.76
CA GLU A 105 -8.27 4.48 -6.59
C GLU A 105 -9.17 4.81 -5.38
N TYR A 106 -10.44 5.17 -5.61
CA TYR A 106 -11.41 5.49 -4.55
C TYR A 106 -12.16 4.27 -4.02
N GLU A 107 -11.91 3.08 -4.56
CA GLU A 107 -12.61 1.84 -4.18
C GLU A 107 -11.94 1.09 -3.02
N THR A 108 -11.10 1.77 -2.27
CA THR A 108 -10.60 1.28 -0.98
C THR A 108 -11.16 2.11 0.18
N THR A 109 -11.19 1.53 1.38
CA THR A 109 -11.60 2.22 2.60
C THR A 109 -10.81 1.72 3.80
N LEU A 110 -10.82 2.50 4.89
CA LEU A 110 -10.24 2.09 6.17
C LEU A 110 -11.31 1.41 7.02
N ILE A 111 -10.98 0.23 7.53
CA ILE A 111 -11.77 -0.58 8.46
C ILE A 111 -11.04 -0.77 9.78
N MET A 112 -11.69 -1.33 10.79
CA MET A 112 -11.13 -1.65 12.12
C MET A 112 -10.60 -0.42 12.87
N LYS A 113 -11.14 0.77 12.60
CA LYS A 113 -10.79 2.01 13.32
C LYS A 113 -11.23 1.95 14.78
N SER A 114 -12.38 1.34 15.04
CA SER A 114 -12.91 1.13 16.41
C SER A 114 -12.01 0.28 17.29
N LEU A 115 -11.19 -0.59 16.67
CA LEU A 115 -10.23 -1.45 17.36
C LEU A 115 -8.84 -0.82 17.52
N HIS A 116 -8.62 0.41 17.05
CA HIS A 116 -7.28 1.03 16.94
C HIS A 116 -6.28 0.20 16.11
N LEU A 117 -6.79 -0.64 15.21
CA LEU A 117 -6.05 -1.53 14.31
C LEU A 117 -6.44 -1.26 12.86
N GLN A 118 -6.62 0.01 12.52
CA GLN A 118 -7.12 0.37 11.18
C GLN A 118 -6.39 -0.36 10.07
N GLY A 119 -7.15 -0.80 9.06
CA GLY A 119 -6.64 -1.46 7.88
C GLY A 119 -7.27 -0.91 6.62
N ARG A 120 -6.50 -0.72 5.55
CA ARG A 120 -7.05 -0.34 4.25
C ARG A 120 -7.33 -1.58 3.42
N ALA A 121 -8.57 -1.71 2.97
CA ALA A 121 -9.05 -2.82 2.17
C ALA A 121 -9.90 -2.35 0.99
N LEU A 122 -10.05 -3.23 -0.01
CA LEU A 122 -10.98 -3.06 -1.12
C LEU A 122 -12.41 -2.99 -0.58
N LYS A 123 -13.22 -2.07 -1.10
CA LYS A 123 -14.66 -2.02 -0.83
C LYS A 123 -15.34 -3.23 -1.46
N ASN A 124 -15.93 -4.09 -0.63
CA ASN A 124 -16.66 -5.29 -1.02
C ASN A 124 -17.77 -5.56 0.01
N GLU A 125 -18.53 -6.64 -0.17
CA GLU A 125 -19.66 -6.94 0.72
C GLU A 125 -19.25 -7.12 2.18
N VAL A 126 -18.16 -7.83 2.46
CA VAL A 126 -17.72 -8.05 3.84
C VAL A 126 -17.18 -6.77 4.47
N VAL A 127 -16.50 -5.92 3.71
CA VAL A 127 -16.03 -4.61 4.18
C VAL A 127 -17.20 -3.70 4.52
N ASN A 128 -18.28 -3.71 3.74
CA ASN A 128 -19.49 -2.97 4.07
C ASN A 128 -20.11 -3.44 5.39
N LYS A 129 -20.19 -4.77 5.62
CA LYS A 129 -20.66 -5.33 6.90
C LYS A 129 -19.77 -4.92 8.08
N ILE A 130 -18.46 -4.88 7.89
CA ILE A 130 -17.52 -4.41 8.92
C ILE A 130 -17.81 -2.94 9.28
N LEU A 131 -17.95 -2.08 8.26
CA LEU A 131 -18.25 -0.65 8.47
C LEU A 131 -19.59 -0.43 9.17
N GLU A 132 -20.63 -1.21 8.84
CA GLU A 132 -21.93 -1.19 9.54
C GLU A 132 -21.80 -1.56 11.02
N ILE A 133 -21.00 -2.61 11.33
CA ILE A 133 -20.74 -3.01 12.73
C ILE A 133 -20.00 -1.90 13.46
N GLU A 134 -18.97 -1.31 12.88
CA GLU A 134 -18.22 -0.21 13.48
C GLU A 134 -19.10 1.03 13.70
N GLN A 135 -19.96 1.37 12.73
CA GLN A 135 -20.87 2.53 12.83
C GLN A 135 -21.86 2.43 13.98
N ARG A 136 -22.32 1.22 14.31
CA ARG A 136 -23.24 0.97 15.44
C ARG A 136 -22.52 0.69 16.77
N GLY A 137 -21.19 0.83 16.80
CA GLY A 137 -20.39 0.63 18.02
C GLY A 137 -20.11 -0.84 18.36
N GLY A 138 -20.23 -1.76 17.39
CA GLY A 138 -19.88 -3.18 17.57
C GLY A 138 -18.38 -3.36 17.81
N GLY A 139 -18.03 -4.36 18.63
CA GLY A 139 -16.67 -4.61 19.09
C GLY A 139 -15.97 -5.76 18.39
N PHE A 140 -14.83 -6.16 18.97
CA PHE A 140 -13.94 -7.20 18.42
C PHE A 140 -14.66 -8.54 18.17
N GLU A 141 -15.54 -8.97 19.09
CA GLU A 141 -16.23 -10.27 18.98
C GLU A 141 -17.11 -10.37 17.73
N GLU A 142 -17.74 -9.25 17.33
CA GLU A 142 -18.57 -9.20 16.12
C GLU A 142 -17.71 -9.06 14.85
N LEU A 143 -16.58 -8.38 14.94
CA LEU A 143 -15.68 -8.15 13.79
C LEU A 143 -14.78 -9.36 13.50
N PHE A 144 -14.32 -10.07 14.54
CA PHE A 144 -13.35 -11.16 14.39
C PHE A 144 -13.73 -12.23 13.37
N PRO A 145 -14.98 -12.72 13.30
CA PRO A 145 -15.37 -13.71 12.27
C PRO A 145 -15.24 -13.18 10.83
N LEU A 146 -15.25 -11.87 10.63
CA LEU A 146 -15.15 -11.24 9.31
C LEU A 146 -13.69 -10.91 8.92
N ILE A 147 -12.82 -10.69 9.91
CA ILE A 147 -11.44 -10.21 9.72
C ILE A 147 -10.36 -11.26 10.03
N SER A 148 -10.73 -12.50 10.38
CA SER A 148 -9.78 -13.53 10.77
C SER A 148 -8.83 -13.87 9.60
N GLY A 149 -7.55 -14.13 9.95
CA GLY A 149 -6.52 -14.50 8.96
C GLY A 149 -6.89 -15.76 8.17
N GLU A 150 -7.53 -16.75 8.82
CA GLU A 150 -8.00 -17.97 8.16
C GLU A 150 -9.05 -17.65 7.07
N ARG A 151 -9.99 -16.76 7.37
CA ARG A 151 -11.00 -16.33 6.38
C ARG A 151 -10.36 -15.60 5.22
N MET A 152 -9.41 -14.69 5.50
CA MET A 152 -8.67 -14.00 4.44
C MET A 152 -7.89 -14.97 3.56
N SER A 153 -7.14 -15.91 4.13
CA SER A 153 -6.40 -16.92 3.36
C SER A 153 -7.32 -17.70 2.42
N LYS A 154 -8.43 -18.21 2.93
CA LYS A 154 -9.42 -18.94 2.11
C LYS A 154 -10.00 -18.08 0.97
N ALA A 155 -10.33 -16.82 1.22
CA ALA A 155 -10.84 -15.92 0.20
C ALA A 155 -9.82 -15.70 -0.93
N TRP A 156 -8.54 -15.50 -0.57
CA TRP A 156 -7.45 -15.34 -1.55
C TRP A 156 -7.21 -16.62 -2.37
N GLU A 157 -7.24 -17.79 -1.73
CA GLU A 157 -7.05 -19.09 -2.38
C GLU A 157 -8.22 -19.47 -3.30
N GLN A 158 -9.45 -19.14 -2.90
CA GLN A 158 -10.68 -19.51 -3.65
C GLN A 158 -11.09 -18.45 -4.68
N GLY A 159 -10.49 -17.26 -4.63
CA GLY A 159 -10.82 -16.14 -5.50
C GLY A 159 -12.19 -15.52 -5.21
N ASP A 160 -12.67 -15.65 -3.97
CA ASP A 160 -13.91 -15.04 -3.53
C ASP A 160 -13.63 -13.62 -3.02
N VAL A 161 -13.89 -12.66 -3.89
CA VAL A 161 -13.61 -11.24 -3.65
C VAL A 161 -14.49 -10.61 -2.57
N ASP A 162 -15.61 -11.22 -2.24
CA ASP A 162 -16.58 -10.72 -1.26
C ASP A 162 -16.53 -11.47 0.08
N ALA A 163 -15.74 -12.54 0.18
CA ALA A 163 -15.69 -13.37 1.39
C ALA A 163 -14.89 -12.77 2.53
N ALA A 164 -13.91 -11.91 2.26
CA ALA A 164 -13.02 -11.33 3.28
C ALA A 164 -12.51 -9.93 2.87
N PRO A 165 -11.95 -9.14 3.81
CA PRO A 165 -11.26 -7.91 3.45
C PRO A 165 -10.02 -8.21 2.59
N LEU A 166 -9.98 -7.71 1.37
CA LEU A 166 -8.79 -7.76 0.53
C LEU A 166 -7.94 -6.54 0.83
N MET A 167 -6.83 -6.77 1.54
CA MET A 167 -5.94 -5.70 2.02
C MET A 167 -5.08 -5.14 0.90
N VAL A 168 -5.57 -4.12 0.21
CA VAL A 168 -4.93 -3.46 -0.93
C VAL A 168 -4.96 -1.94 -0.78
N GLY A 169 -3.95 -1.26 -1.33
CA GLY A 169 -3.80 0.19 -1.27
C GLY A 169 -4.53 0.93 -2.39
N GLN A 170 -4.56 2.26 -2.29
CA GLN A 170 -5.20 3.13 -3.30
C GLN A 170 -4.52 3.04 -4.67
N SER A 171 -3.28 2.56 -4.73
CA SER A 171 -2.56 2.32 -5.99
C SER A 171 -3.23 1.30 -6.92
N ILE A 172 -4.28 0.59 -6.49
CA ILE A 172 -5.07 -0.29 -7.38
C ILE A 172 -5.62 0.46 -8.59
N GLY A 173 -6.01 1.73 -8.47
CA GLY A 173 -6.46 2.55 -9.58
C GLY A 173 -5.38 2.87 -10.64
N LEU A 174 -4.12 2.44 -10.40
CA LEU A 174 -3.01 2.55 -11.34
C LEU A 174 -2.58 1.19 -11.92
N ILE A 175 -3.32 0.12 -11.61
CA ILE A 175 -3.02 -1.25 -12.03
C ILE A 175 -3.96 -1.63 -13.16
N ASP A 176 -3.44 -1.75 -14.36
CA ASP A 176 -4.20 -1.98 -15.59
C ASP A 176 -3.83 -3.29 -16.33
N ASP A 177 -2.83 -4.03 -15.80
CA ASP A 177 -2.33 -5.26 -16.41
C ASP A 177 -1.84 -6.29 -15.38
N ILE A 178 -1.62 -7.53 -15.82
CA ILE A 178 -1.07 -8.65 -15.02
C ILE A 178 0.18 -9.19 -15.73
N PRO A 179 1.30 -8.46 -15.67
CA PRO A 179 2.56 -8.87 -16.27
C PRO A 179 3.29 -9.92 -15.41
N THR A 180 4.42 -10.43 -15.91
CA THR A 180 5.40 -11.06 -15.03
C THR A 180 6.12 -10.02 -14.16
N CYS A 181 6.71 -10.45 -13.05
CA CYS A 181 7.53 -9.56 -12.21
C CYS A 181 8.68 -8.92 -13.00
N ALA A 182 9.30 -9.68 -13.91
CA ALA A 182 10.39 -9.17 -14.74
C ALA A 182 9.90 -8.06 -15.69
N GLU A 183 8.80 -8.31 -16.43
CA GLU A 183 8.18 -7.32 -17.32
C GLU A 183 7.76 -6.05 -16.55
N LEU A 184 7.20 -6.22 -15.33
CA LEU A 184 6.81 -5.11 -14.48
C LEU A 184 8.01 -4.24 -14.10
N LEU A 185 9.08 -4.85 -13.61
CA LEU A 185 10.28 -4.12 -13.16
C LEU A 185 10.96 -3.40 -14.32
N GLU A 186 11.07 -4.05 -15.49
CA GLU A 186 11.63 -3.43 -16.69
C GLU A 186 10.79 -2.22 -17.14
N LYS A 187 9.46 -2.39 -17.24
CA LYS A 187 8.51 -1.32 -17.58
C LYS A 187 8.64 -0.15 -16.62
N MET A 188 8.65 -0.43 -15.31
CA MET A 188 8.74 0.61 -14.29
C MET A 188 10.06 1.39 -14.35
N ASN A 189 11.18 0.71 -14.51
CA ASN A 189 12.49 1.38 -14.64
C ASN A 189 12.52 2.30 -15.86
N LYS A 190 12.07 1.82 -17.01
CA LYS A 190 12.00 2.60 -18.24
C LYS A 190 11.09 3.83 -18.09
N GLU A 191 9.88 3.65 -17.59
CA GLU A 191 8.94 4.75 -17.35
C GLU A 191 9.49 5.79 -16.36
N ALA A 192 10.19 5.36 -15.31
CA ALA A 192 10.79 6.26 -14.34
C ALA A 192 11.91 7.10 -14.96
N GLU A 193 12.81 6.46 -15.72
CA GLU A 193 13.87 7.19 -16.45
C GLU A 193 13.31 8.21 -17.43
N GLU A 194 12.31 7.81 -18.23
CA GLU A 194 11.66 8.70 -19.20
C GLU A 194 11.01 9.90 -18.49
N GLN A 195 10.31 9.65 -17.36
CA GLN A 195 9.68 10.71 -16.59
C GLN A 195 10.69 11.69 -15.99
N ILE A 196 11.80 11.18 -15.42
CA ILE A 196 12.86 12.01 -14.84
C ILE A 196 13.52 12.87 -15.94
N LYS A 197 13.86 12.28 -17.10
CA LYS A 197 14.43 13.01 -18.24
C LYS A 197 13.48 14.12 -18.74
N LYS A 198 12.19 13.81 -18.85
CA LYS A 198 11.16 14.76 -19.25
C LYS A 198 11.07 15.96 -18.30
N VAL A 199 11.04 15.71 -16.97
CA VAL A 199 10.97 16.77 -15.97
C VAL A 199 12.24 17.61 -15.97
N ALA A 200 13.43 16.98 -16.01
CA ALA A 200 14.71 17.70 -16.09
C ALA A 200 14.79 18.63 -17.31
N GLY A 201 14.25 18.23 -18.44
CA GLY A 201 14.17 19.08 -19.63
C GLY A 201 13.21 20.28 -19.54
N ASN A 202 12.28 20.25 -18.61
CA ASN A 202 11.29 21.33 -18.38
C ASN A 202 11.75 22.36 -17.32
N ILE A 203 12.78 22.05 -16.53
CA ILE A 203 13.34 22.97 -15.53
C ILE A 203 14.40 23.80 -16.24
N LYS A 204 14.13 25.12 -16.35
CA LYS A 204 15.05 26.11 -16.92
C LYS A 204 15.86 26.79 -15.83
#